data_bf5e76b5b45ecc120fb378c5464a6aee
#
_entry.id   bf5e76b5b45ecc120fb378c5464a6aee
#
_cell.length_a   1.000
_cell.length_b   1.000
_cell.length_c   1.000
_cell.angle_alpha   90.00
_cell.angle_beta   90.00
_cell.angle_gamma   90.00
#
_symmetry.space_group_name_H-M   'P 1'
#
loop_
_entity.id
_entity.type
_entity.pdbx_description
1 polymer ?
#
loop_
_entity_poly.entity_id
_entity_poly.type
_entity_poly.pdbx_seq_one_letter_code
_entity_poly.pdbx_strand_id
1 'polypeptide(L)'
;DVIKQDLTTHGLSLFDHFDIKYLTIHKYVEGADKAFTINLQAFLPETRQLMSKILTEDNPIYEDNRMLVYKIPKPDSSEPFLLLGSGWHMFDSKFNVRATMENSEILIVNPTNAEIDVTLNLVLRQYEKKSAMTISINNEELGVAVIPTVMTDVRIENIIVKPGVNVITLATDEFVPIKIVPTPISSQLDTIGISGDDIEKIGSDDVDNTVIMNTTVSFIVESISITN
;
A
#
# COMPACT_ATOMS: atom_id res chain seq x y z
N ASP A 1 2.97 1.22 -4.18
CA ASP A 1 2.81 0.43 -2.98
C ASP A 1 3.19 -1.03 -3.24
N VAL A 2 3.46 -1.81 -2.19
CA VAL A 2 3.95 -3.21 -2.28
C VAL A 2 2.97 -4.16 -2.99
N ILE A 3 1.68 -3.84 -3.03
CA ILE A 3 0.65 -4.60 -3.78
C ILE A 3 0.40 -4.03 -5.19
N LYS A 4 1.29 -3.20 -5.72
CA LYS A 4 1.10 -2.53 -7.02
C LYS A 4 0.93 -3.53 -8.16
N GLN A 5 1.69 -4.62 -8.15
CA GLN A 5 1.58 -5.67 -9.17
C GLN A 5 0.21 -6.33 -9.11
N ASP A 6 -0.24 -6.70 -7.92
CA ASP A 6 -1.57 -7.30 -7.71
C ASP A 6 -2.67 -6.35 -8.16
N LEU A 7 -2.60 -5.06 -7.80
CA LEU A 7 -3.56 -4.05 -8.22
C LEU A 7 -3.63 -3.91 -9.75
N THR A 8 -2.51 -4.02 -10.46
CA THR A 8 -2.53 -3.98 -11.93
C THR A 8 -3.12 -5.22 -12.57
N THR A 9 -3.09 -6.36 -11.90
CA THR A 9 -3.62 -7.64 -12.38
C THR A 9 -5.10 -7.82 -11.99
N HIS A 10 -5.44 -7.52 -10.74
CA HIS A 10 -6.75 -7.83 -10.16
C HIS A 10 -7.57 -6.56 -9.79
N GLY A 11 -7.12 -5.38 -10.20
CA GLY A 11 -7.74 -4.10 -9.79
C GLY A 11 -9.21 -3.96 -10.20
N LEU A 12 -9.63 -4.54 -11.33
CA LEU A 12 -11.04 -4.52 -11.72
C LEU A 12 -11.91 -5.35 -10.77
N SER A 13 -11.43 -6.49 -10.30
CA SER A 13 -12.14 -7.32 -9.30
C SER A 13 -12.28 -6.57 -7.96
N LEU A 14 -11.25 -5.83 -7.55
CA LEU A 14 -11.30 -4.95 -6.39
C LEU A 14 -12.37 -3.86 -6.55
N PHE A 15 -12.41 -3.19 -7.68
CA PHE A 15 -13.39 -2.14 -7.94
C PHE A 15 -14.82 -2.70 -8.00
N ASP A 16 -15.03 -3.86 -8.63
CA ASP A 16 -16.33 -4.53 -8.69
C ASP A 16 -16.82 -4.96 -7.29
N HIS A 17 -15.91 -5.51 -6.48
CA HIS A 17 -16.21 -5.94 -5.11
C HIS A 17 -16.74 -4.78 -4.23
N PHE A 18 -16.17 -3.58 -4.38
CA PHE A 18 -16.60 -2.38 -3.66
C PHE A 18 -17.67 -1.56 -4.40
N ASP A 19 -18.26 -2.08 -5.50
CA ASP A 19 -19.23 -1.39 -6.38
C ASP A 19 -18.76 0.01 -6.83
N ILE A 20 -17.45 0.15 -7.08
CA ILE A 20 -16.85 1.40 -7.55
C ILE A 20 -17.08 1.53 -9.05
N LYS A 21 -17.90 2.48 -9.46
CA LYS A 21 -18.26 2.74 -10.87
C LYS A 21 -17.46 3.85 -11.52
N TYR A 22 -16.95 4.75 -10.71
CA TYR A 22 -16.17 5.90 -11.16
C TYR A 22 -15.01 6.14 -10.22
N LEU A 23 -13.86 6.50 -10.77
CA LEU A 23 -12.70 6.96 -10.05
C LEU A 23 -12.41 8.40 -10.40
N THR A 24 -12.39 9.28 -9.40
CA THR A 24 -12.04 10.68 -9.57
C THR A 24 -10.65 10.95 -9.03
N ILE A 25 -9.79 11.52 -9.85
CA ILE A 25 -8.44 11.91 -9.49
C ILE A 25 -8.37 13.43 -9.50
N HIS A 26 -8.15 14.03 -8.34
CA HIS A 26 -7.99 15.46 -8.20
C HIS A 26 -6.58 15.88 -8.61
N LYS A 27 -6.46 16.92 -9.43
CA LYS A 27 -5.18 17.54 -9.83
C LYS A 27 -4.68 18.52 -8.77
N TYR A 28 -5.62 19.04 -7.96
CA TYR A 28 -5.37 19.95 -6.87
C TYR A 28 -6.21 19.56 -5.65
N VAL A 29 -5.66 19.76 -4.46
CA VAL A 29 -6.39 19.67 -3.20
C VAL A 29 -6.29 21.01 -2.50
N GLU A 30 -7.43 21.69 -2.31
CA GLU A 30 -7.52 22.92 -1.53
C GLU A 30 -7.65 22.56 -0.04
N GLY A 31 -6.92 23.23 0.84
CA GLY A 31 -7.11 23.13 2.29
C GLY A 31 -8.54 23.56 2.70
N ALA A 32 -9.02 23.04 3.82
CA ALA A 32 -10.38 23.29 4.30
C ALA A 32 -10.70 24.79 4.51
N ASP A 33 -9.68 25.57 4.85
CA ASP A 33 -9.72 27.04 5.03
C ASP A 33 -9.26 27.80 3.78
N LYS A 34 -8.95 27.11 2.69
CA LYS A 34 -8.31 27.66 1.47
C LYS A 34 -6.92 28.28 1.71
N ALA A 35 -6.30 28.04 2.87
CA ALA A 35 -5.00 28.59 3.19
C ALA A 35 -3.87 27.99 2.35
N PHE A 36 -4.06 26.78 1.80
CA PHE A 36 -3.10 26.14 0.92
C PHE A 36 -3.77 25.32 -0.17
N THR A 37 -3.07 25.17 -1.29
CA THR A 37 -3.46 24.28 -2.40
C THR A 37 -2.32 23.33 -2.68
N ILE A 38 -2.58 22.01 -2.59
CA ILE A 38 -1.60 20.99 -2.98
C ILE A 38 -1.76 20.70 -4.46
N ASN A 39 -0.70 20.94 -5.24
CA ASN A 39 -0.66 20.61 -6.66
C ASN A 39 -0.21 19.16 -6.85
N LEU A 40 -1.13 18.30 -7.29
CA LEU A 40 -0.87 16.88 -7.54
C LEU A 40 -0.52 16.58 -9.01
N GLN A 41 -0.38 17.59 -9.86
CA GLN A 41 -0.10 17.39 -11.30
C GLN A 41 1.20 16.61 -11.56
N ALA A 42 2.20 16.72 -10.68
CA ALA A 42 3.45 15.97 -10.80
C ALA A 42 3.25 14.43 -10.79
N PHE A 43 2.19 13.95 -10.14
CA PHE A 43 1.88 12.52 -10.04
C PHE A 43 0.96 12.00 -11.17
N LEU A 44 0.40 12.89 -12.00
CA LEU A 44 -0.55 12.50 -13.04
C LEU A 44 0.01 11.53 -14.08
N PRO A 45 1.26 11.66 -14.57
CA PRO A 45 1.81 10.70 -15.54
C PRO A 45 1.84 9.27 -14.99
N GLU A 46 2.31 9.10 -13.76
CA GLU A 46 2.37 7.79 -13.09
C GLU A 46 0.98 7.24 -12.81
N THR A 47 0.05 8.11 -12.37
CA THR A 47 -1.33 7.73 -12.12
C THR A 47 -2.03 7.30 -13.42
N ARG A 48 -1.83 8.02 -14.52
CA ARG A 48 -2.37 7.63 -15.84
C ARG A 48 -1.78 6.30 -16.29
N GLN A 49 -0.46 6.10 -16.13
CA GLN A 49 0.19 4.83 -16.45
C GLN A 49 -0.36 3.66 -15.61
N LEU A 50 -0.68 3.90 -14.34
CA LEU A 50 -1.31 2.88 -13.49
C LEU A 50 -2.73 2.59 -13.98
N MET A 51 -3.52 3.63 -14.26
CA MET A 51 -4.89 3.47 -14.75
C MET A 51 -4.95 2.75 -16.10
N SER A 52 -4.03 3.04 -17.03
CA SER A 52 -3.95 2.34 -18.33
C SER A 52 -3.62 0.85 -18.21
N LYS A 53 -3.00 0.44 -17.11
CA LYS A 53 -2.76 -1.00 -16.82
C LYS A 53 -3.96 -1.70 -16.21
N ILE A 54 -4.82 -0.98 -15.49
CA ILE A 54 -6.00 -1.53 -14.81
C ILE A 54 -7.22 -1.50 -15.73
N LEU A 55 -7.38 -0.39 -16.48
CA LEU A 55 -8.52 -0.17 -17.35
C LEU A 55 -8.18 -0.53 -18.81
N THR A 56 -9.12 -1.11 -19.51
CA THR A 56 -8.98 -1.40 -20.96
C THR A 56 -9.06 -0.13 -21.81
N GLU A 57 -9.66 0.94 -21.28
CA GLU A 57 -9.78 2.24 -21.93
C GLU A 57 -8.85 3.24 -21.22
N ASP A 58 -7.87 3.77 -21.96
CA ASP A 58 -6.82 4.63 -21.42
C ASP A 58 -7.27 6.07 -21.13
N ASN A 59 -8.43 6.48 -21.63
CA ASN A 59 -8.87 7.87 -21.55
C ASN A 59 -9.90 8.09 -20.46
N PRO A 60 -9.77 9.17 -19.68
CA PRO A 60 -10.82 9.57 -18.75
C PRO A 60 -12.08 9.97 -19.55
N ILE A 61 -13.26 9.66 -19.00
CA ILE A 61 -14.54 10.09 -19.57
C ILE A 61 -14.79 11.59 -19.36
N TYR A 62 -14.06 12.19 -18.42
CA TYR A 62 -14.08 13.62 -18.15
C TYR A 62 -12.69 14.07 -17.68
N GLU A 63 -12.26 15.22 -18.18
CA GLU A 63 -11.05 15.90 -17.73
C GLU A 63 -11.21 17.42 -17.85
N ASP A 64 -10.83 18.12 -16.78
CA ASP A 64 -10.68 19.57 -16.77
C ASP A 64 -9.37 19.96 -16.05
N ASN A 65 -9.23 21.24 -15.68
CA ASN A 65 -8.07 21.72 -14.96
C ASN A 65 -7.99 21.26 -13.50
N ARG A 66 -9.08 20.69 -12.93
CA ARG A 66 -9.17 20.27 -11.52
C ARG A 66 -9.14 18.77 -11.32
N MET A 67 -9.72 18.01 -12.24
CA MET A 67 -9.91 16.57 -12.05
C MET A 67 -9.88 15.76 -13.35
N LEU A 68 -9.69 14.46 -13.16
CA LEU A 68 -9.88 13.41 -14.14
C LEU A 68 -10.96 12.46 -13.59
N VAL A 69 -11.83 11.96 -14.44
CA VAL A 69 -12.82 10.95 -14.06
C VAL A 69 -12.72 9.78 -15.02
N TYR A 70 -12.51 8.58 -14.45
CA TYR A 70 -12.55 7.33 -15.18
C TYR A 70 -13.84 6.58 -14.87
N LYS A 71 -14.43 6.00 -15.88
CA LYS A 71 -15.49 4.99 -15.69
C LYS A 71 -14.83 3.65 -15.49
N ILE A 72 -15.20 2.93 -14.44
CA ILE A 72 -14.68 1.60 -14.16
C ILE A 72 -15.54 0.57 -14.88
N PRO A 73 -15.00 -0.20 -15.83
CA PRO A 73 -15.72 -1.28 -16.47
C PRO A 73 -15.95 -2.42 -15.46
N LYS A 74 -17.04 -3.14 -15.67
CA LYS A 74 -17.27 -4.36 -14.90
C LYS A 74 -16.35 -5.45 -15.45
N PRO A 75 -15.63 -6.23 -14.62
CA PRO A 75 -14.80 -7.33 -15.10
C PRO A 75 -15.67 -8.46 -15.64
N ASP A 76 -15.14 -9.22 -16.60
CA ASP A 76 -15.80 -10.42 -17.14
C ASP A 76 -15.91 -11.55 -16.11
N SER A 77 -14.93 -11.62 -15.21
CA SER A 77 -14.89 -12.54 -14.07
C SER A 77 -14.33 -11.83 -12.83
N SER A 78 -14.84 -12.19 -11.66
CA SER A 78 -14.28 -11.70 -10.39
C SER A 78 -13.14 -12.62 -9.95
N GLU A 79 -11.95 -12.08 -9.85
CA GLU A 79 -10.74 -12.80 -9.43
C GLU A 79 -10.37 -12.39 -7.98
N PRO A 80 -9.65 -13.25 -7.25
CA PRO A 80 -9.15 -12.90 -5.92
C PRO A 80 -8.16 -11.75 -6.01
N PHE A 81 -8.11 -10.92 -4.98
CA PHE A 81 -7.21 -9.76 -4.90
C PHE A 81 -6.71 -9.52 -3.49
N LEU A 82 -5.66 -8.72 -3.37
CA LEU A 82 -4.99 -8.40 -2.12
C LEU A 82 -5.39 -7.03 -1.57
N LEU A 83 -5.46 -6.97 -0.24
CA LEU A 83 -5.46 -5.73 0.54
C LEU A 83 -4.44 -5.85 1.66
N LEU A 84 -3.91 -4.73 2.14
CA LEU A 84 -3.11 -4.70 3.36
C LEU A 84 -4.04 -4.51 4.55
N GLY A 85 -3.91 -5.39 5.54
CA GLY A 85 -4.59 -5.28 6.83
C GLY A 85 -3.79 -4.43 7.83
N SER A 86 -3.74 -4.86 9.09
CA SER A 86 -3.00 -4.19 10.15
C SER A 86 -1.49 -4.49 10.12
N GLY A 87 -0.71 -3.79 10.92
CA GLY A 87 0.70 -4.07 11.14
C GLY A 87 1.67 -3.57 10.08
N TRP A 88 1.28 -2.62 9.23
CA TRP A 88 2.13 -2.04 8.20
C TRP A 88 2.50 -0.59 8.53
N HIS A 89 3.77 -0.24 8.32
CA HIS A 89 4.22 1.15 8.33
C HIS A 89 3.81 1.89 7.04
N MET A 90 4.04 3.20 7.03
CA MET A 90 3.85 4.00 5.82
C MET A 90 4.79 3.52 4.70
N PHE A 91 4.33 3.65 3.48
CA PHE A 91 5.12 3.33 2.29
C PHE A 91 6.28 4.31 2.13
N ASP A 92 7.50 3.78 2.00
CA ASP A 92 8.69 4.57 1.67
C ASP A 92 8.85 4.61 0.15
N SER A 93 8.45 5.72 -0.46
CA SER A 93 8.50 5.91 -1.91
C SER A 93 9.94 5.99 -2.47
N LYS A 94 10.90 6.42 -1.65
CA LYS A 94 12.31 6.52 -2.07
C LYS A 94 12.93 5.16 -2.31
N PHE A 95 12.58 4.18 -1.48
CA PHE A 95 13.10 2.81 -1.59
C PHE A 95 12.08 1.83 -2.19
N ASN A 96 10.88 2.30 -2.49
CA ASN A 96 9.76 1.49 -3.01
C ASN A 96 9.45 0.27 -2.12
N VAL A 97 9.46 0.47 -0.82
CA VAL A 97 9.25 -0.59 0.18
C VAL A 97 8.28 -0.16 1.26
N ARG A 98 7.76 -1.13 2.00
CA ARG A 98 6.98 -0.94 3.21
C ARG A 98 7.54 -1.82 4.32
N ALA A 99 7.69 -1.28 5.51
CA ALA A 99 8.10 -2.06 6.66
C ALA A 99 6.89 -2.69 7.36
N THR A 100 7.11 -3.85 7.97
CA THR A 100 6.13 -4.53 8.81
C THR A 100 6.41 -4.29 10.28
N MET A 101 5.38 -4.40 11.11
CA MET A 101 5.49 -4.56 12.55
C MET A 101 5.71 -6.03 12.92
N GLU A 102 5.67 -6.35 14.21
CA GLU A 102 5.80 -7.71 14.75
C GLU A 102 4.80 -8.69 14.11
N ASN A 103 3.56 -8.23 13.95
CA ASN A 103 2.49 -8.96 13.28
C ASN A 103 1.90 -8.07 12.18
N SER A 104 1.87 -8.58 10.97
CA SER A 104 1.32 -7.85 9.82
C SER A 104 0.37 -8.71 9.03
N GLU A 105 -0.72 -8.12 8.57
CA GLU A 105 -1.81 -8.83 7.90
C GLU A 105 -1.86 -8.50 6.41
N ILE A 106 -2.05 -9.53 5.61
CA ILE A 106 -2.41 -9.46 4.20
C ILE A 106 -3.80 -10.06 4.08
N LEU A 107 -4.73 -9.33 3.50
CA LEU A 107 -6.08 -9.81 3.28
C LEU A 107 -6.19 -10.34 1.85
N ILE A 108 -6.53 -11.62 1.68
CA ILE A 108 -6.89 -12.20 0.39
C ILE A 108 -8.41 -12.22 0.31
N VAL A 109 -8.97 -11.44 -0.58
CA VAL A 109 -10.41 -11.41 -0.82
C VAL A 109 -10.73 -12.34 -1.98
N ASN A 110 -11.50 -13.38 -1.71
CA ASN A 110 -12.08 -14.26 -2.71
C ASN A 110 -13.54 -13.86 -2.97
N PRO A 111 -13.84 -13.16 -4.07
CA PRO A 111 -15.19 -12.70 -4.36
C PRO A 111 -16.11 -13.81 -4.90
N THR A 112 -15.57 -15.01 -5.12
CA THR A 112 -16.34 -16.16 -5.66
C THR A 112 -17.07 -16.92 -4.53
N ASN A 113 -17.98 -17.81 -4.91
CA ASN A 113 -18.70 -18.67 -3.97
C ASN A 113 -18.02 -20.04 -3.75
N ALA A 114 -16.82 -20.25 -4.29
CA ALA A 114 -16.07 -21.49 -4.18
C ALA A 114 -14.71 -21.25 -3.52
N GLU A 115 -14.18 -22.29 -2.88
CA GLU A 115 -12.78 -22.29 -2.47
C GLU A 115 -11.87 -22.27 -3.70
N ILE A 116 -10.77 -21.55 -3.61
CA ILE A 116 -9.76 -21.44 -4.66
C ILE A 116 -8.39 -21.74 -4.09
N ASP A 117 -7.50 -22.24 -4.91
CA ASP A 117 -6.10 -22.43 -4.60
C ASP A 117 -5.31 -21.23 -5.14
N VAL A 118 -4.49 -20.62 -4.31
CA VAL A 118 -3.64 -19.50 -4.70
C VAL A 118 -2.20 -19.70 -4.24
N THR A 119 -1.28 -19.07 -4.94
CA THR A 119 0.12 -18.93 -4.54
C THR A 119 0.38 -17.50 -4.12
N LEU A 120 0.88 -17.30 -2.91
CA LEU A 120 1.32 -16.00 -2.40
C LEU A 120 2.83 -15.83 -2.70
N ASN A 121 3.17 -14.73 -3.36
CA ASN A 121 4.54 -14.36 -3.65
C ASN A 121 4.90 -13.10 -2.87
N LEU A 122 6.00 -13.16 -2.11
CA LEU A 122 6.51 -12.06 -1.29
C LEU A 122 7.95 -11.78 -1.69
N VAL A 123 8.31 -10.53 -1.94
CA VAL A 123 9.70 -10.09 -2.06
C VAL A 123 10.03 -9.27 -0.83
N LEU A 124 10.85 -9.82 0.06
CA LEU A 124 11.12 -9.20 1.36
C LEU A 124 12.51 -9.56 1.90
N ARG A 125 12.93 -8.80 2.90
CA ARG A 125 14.12 -9.09 3.70
C ARG A 125 13.89 -8.78 5.16
N GLN A 126 14.69 -9.34 6.04
CA GLN A 126 14.74 -8.92 7.43
C GLN A 126 15.47 -7.57 7.57
N TYR A 127 15.09 -6.79 8.57
CA TYR A 127 15.64 -5.44 8.77
C TYR A 127 17.12 -5.46 9.17
N GLU A 128 17.48 -6.18 10.23
CA GLU A 128 18.88 -6.23 10.73
C GLU A 128 19.53 -7.59 10.64
N LYS A 129 18.88 -8.63 11.11
CA LYS A 129 19.43 -10.00 11.16
C LYS A 129 18.41 -11.01 10.66
N LYS A 130 18.90 -12.10 10.06
CA LYS A 130 18.00 -13.17 9.63
C LYS A 130 17.14 -13.67 10.80
N SER A 131 15.86 -13.89 10.56
CA SER A 131 14.93 -14.42 11.53
C SER A 131 13.91 -15.36 10.91
N ALA A 132 13.21 -16.09 11.77
CA ALA A 132 12.07 -16.88 11.37
C ALA A 132 10.85 -15.98 11.21
N MET A 133 10.07 -16.21 10.14
CA MET A 133 8.76 -15.62 9.90
C MET A 133 7.74 -16.77 9.89
N THR A 134 6.83 -16.74 10.84
CA THR A 134 5.68 -17.65 10.86
C THR A 134 4.59 -17.08 9.96
N ILE A 135 4.03 -17.93 9.12
CA ILE A 135 2.99 -17.58 8.17
C ILE A 135 1.75 -18.40 8.51
N SER A 136 0.62 -17.73 8.70
CA SER A 136 -0.66 -18.40 8.98
C SER A 136 -1.77 -17.82 8.12
N ILE A 137 -2.83 -18.62 7.87
CA ILE A 137 -4.08 -18.18 7.25
C ILE A 137 -5.24 -18.44 8.21
N ASN A 138 -6.04 -17.42 8.48
CA ASN A 138 -7.21 -17.54 9.36
C ASN A 138 -6.87 -18.21 10.71
N ASN A 139 -5.67 -17.92 11.26
CA ASN A 139 -5.07 -18.51 12.48
C ASN A 139 -4.60 -19.96 12.34
N GLU A 140 -4.58 -20.55 11.16
CA GLU A 140 -3.97 -21.85 10.92
C GLU A 140 -2.57 -21.66 10.35
N GLU A 141 -1.55 -22.24 11.00
CA GLU A 141 -0.17 -22.11 10.56
C GLU A 141 0.05 -22.83 9.21
N LEU A 142 0.55 -22.09 8.22
CA LEU A 142 0.97 -22.64 6.93
C LEU A 142 2.42 -23.11 6.96
N GLY A 143 3.26 -22.42 7.73
CA GLY A 143 4.66 -22.77 7.86
C GLY A 143 5.53 -21.64 8.38
N VAL A 144 6.85 -21.93 8.44
CA VAL A 144 7.87 -21.00 8.90
C VAL A 144 8.92 -20.81 7.82
N ALA A 145 9.21 -19.58 7.44
CA ALA A 145 10.27 -19.23 6.51
C ALA A 145 11.41 -18.53 7.24
N VAL A 146 12.66 -18.86 6.89
CA VAL A 146 13.83 -18.11 7.39
C VAL A 146 14.16 -17.00 6.43
N ILE A 147 14.00 -15.76 6.88
CA ILE A 147 14.19 -14.57 6.07
C ILE A 147 15.58 -13.98 6.28
N PRO A 148 16.39 -13.86 5.22
CA PRO A 148 17.72 -13.25 5.31
C PRO A 148 17.64 -11.73 5.33
N THR A 149 18.77 -11.07 5.49
CA THR A 149 18.90 -9.59 5.44
C THR A 149 19.01 -9.03 4.02
N VAL A 150 19.05 -9.90 3.00
CA VAL A 150 19.01 -9.54 1.59
C VAL A 150 17.62 -9.79 1.02
N MET A 151 17.19 -8.99 0.03
CA MET A 151 15.89 -9.21 -0.64
C MET A 151 15.82 -10.63 -1.18
N THR A 152 14.74 -11.31 -0.87
CA THR A 152 14.52 -12.73 -1.15
C THR A 152 13.07 -12.94 -1.56
N ASP A 153 12.88 -13.78 -2.56
CA ASP A 153 11.58 -14.26 -2.97
C ASP A 153 11.14 -15.39 -2.02
N VAL A 154 9.97 -15.22 -1.43
CA VAL A 154 9.28 -16.24 -0.64
C VAL A 154 7.99 -16.58 -1.34
N ARG A 155 7.85 -17.85 -1.72
CA ARG A 155 6.68 -18.37 -2.41
C ARG A 155 5.98 -19.39 -1.54
N ILE A 156 4.69 -19.20 -1.32
CA ILE A 156 3.84 -20.08 -0.53
C ILE A 156 2.75 -20.60 -1.45
N GLU A 157 2.81 -21.88 -1.76
CA GLU A 157 1.92 -22.55 -2.69
C GLU A 157 0.77 -23.28 -1.97
N ASN A 158 -0.28 -23.60 -2.71
CA ASN A 158 -1.42 -24.39 -2.25
C ASN A 158 -2.17 -23.75 -1.06
N ILE A 159 -2.31 -22.44 -1.08
CA ILE A 159 -3.11 -21.73 -0.08
C ILE A 159 -4.59 -21.84 -0.48
N ILE A 160 -5.36 -22.58 0.31
CA ILE A 160 -6.81 -22.68 0.09
C ILE A 160 -7.49 -21.44 0.67
N VAL A 161 -8.08 -20.63 -0.20
CA VAL A 161 -8.76 -19.39 0.12
C VAL A 161 -10.27 -19.61 0.05
N LYS A 162 -10.95 -19.50 1.17
CA LYS A 162 -12.41 -19.62 1.27
C LYS A 162 -13.11 -18.41 0.69
N PRO A 163 -14.39 -18.52 0.29
CA PRO A 163 -15.20 -17.36 -0.08
C PRO A 163 -15.14 -16.24 0.96
N GLY A 164 -15.01 -14.99 0.50
CA GLY A 164 -14.90 -13.81 1.36
C GLY A 164 -13.47 -13.44 1.72
N VAL A 165 -13.28 -12.84 2.90
CA VAL A 165 -11.98 -12.31 3.36
C VAL A 165 -11.22 -13.40 4.11
N ASN A 166 -9.98 -13.64 3.70
CA ASN A 166 -9.03 -14.53 4.37
C ASN A 166 -7.84 -13.71 4.84
N VAL A 167 -7.40 -13.92 6.08
CA VAL A 167 -6.33 -13.15 6.71
C VAL A 167 -5.05 -13.99 6.72
N ILE A 168 -4.04 -13.57 5.97
CA ILE A 168 -2.68 -14.08 6.11
C ILE A 168 -1.98 -13.22 7.16
N THR A 169 -1.40 -13.85 8.18
CA THR A 169 -0.57 -13.18 9.18
C THR A 169 0.88 -13.55 8.98
N LEU A 170 1.73 -12.52 8.90
CA LEU A 170 3.19 -12.63 8.93
C LEU A 170 3.65 -12.23 10.33
N ALA A 171 4.19 -13.16 11.09
CA ALA A 171 4.59 -12.95 12.48
C ALA A 171 6.07 -13.27 12.71
N THR A 172 6.72 -12.54 13.61
CA THR A 172 8.08 -12.83 14.05
C THR A 172 8.30 -12.37 15.49
N ASP A 173 9.13 -13.09 16.22
CA ASP A 173 9.60 -12.68 17.55
C ASP A 173 10.80 -11.72 17.49
N GLU A 174 11.36 -11.54 16.30
CA GLU A 174 12.54 -10.71 16.05
C GLU A 174 12.15 -9.39 15.41
N PHE A 175 12.15 -8.33 16.19
CA PHE A 175 11.86 -6.98 15.74
C PHE A 175 12.87 -5.99 16.32
N VAL A 176 13.06 -4.88 15.64
CA VAL A 176 13.94 -3.79 16.07
C VAL A 176 13.09 -2.60 16.45
N PRO A 177 13.17 -2.11 17.68
CA PRO A 177 12.53 -0.86 18.04
C PRO A 177 13.22 0.28 17.28
N ILE A 178 12.44 1.05 16.54
CA ILE A 178 12.93 2.26 15.87
C ILE A 178 12.29 3.49 16.49
N LYS A 179 13.08 4.55 16.53
CA LYS A 179 12.61 5.86 16.95
C LYS A 179 12.27 6.67 15.71
N ILE A 180 10.99 6.84 15.44
CA ILE A 180 10.57 7.76 14.38
C ILE A 180 10.62 9.16 14.95
N VAL A 181 11.57 9.96 14.48
CA VAL A 181 11.58 11.40 14.69
C VAL A 181 10.80 11.99 13.51
N PRO A 182 9.62 12.56 13.72
CA PRO A 182 8.90 13.21 12.64
C PRO A 182 9.80 14.26 11.99
N THR A 183 9.98 14.17 10.69
CA THR A 183 10.66 15.23 9.94
C THR A 183 9.78 16.47 10.04
N PRO A 184 10.32 17.64 10.42
CA PRO A 184 9.53 18.86 10.45
C PRO A 184 8.78 19.07 9.14
N ILE A 185 7.52 19.50 9.21
CA ILE A 185 6.65 19.72 8.03
C ILE A 185 7.33 20.61 6.99
N SER A 186 8.18 21.57 7.40
CA SER A 186 8.97 22.41 6.52
C SER A 186 9.85 21.64 5.53
N SER A 187 10.51 20.55 5.96
CA SER A 187 11.37 19.74 5.08
C SER A 187 10.59 18.80 4.14
N GLN A 188 9.34 18.50 4.48
CA GLN A 188 8.43 17.77 3.58
C GLN A 188 7.84 18.70 2.52
N LEU A 189 7.60 19.98 2.85
CA LEU A 189 7.07 20.98 1.94
C LEU A 189 8.08 21.36 0.84
N ASP A 190 9.37 21.41 1.15
CA ASP A 190 10.44 21.61 0.15
C ASP A 190 10.46 20.50 -0.91
N THR A 191 10.10 19.27 -0.52
CA THR A 191 10.01 18.13 -1.45
C THR A 191 8.78 18.22 -2.37
N ILE A 192 7.74 19.00 -1.98
CA ILE A 192 6.51 19.23 -2.76
C ILE A 192 6.54 20.58 -3.53
N GLY A 193 7.67 21.32 -3.48
CA GLY A 193 7.85 22.55 -4.24
C GLY A 193 7.14 23.77 -3.62
N ILE A 194 6.83 23.75 -2.34
CA ILE A 194 6.31 24.90 -1.59
C ILE A 194 7.50 25.70 -1.05
N SER A 195 7.64 26.97 -1.47
CA SER A 195 8.78 27.79 -1.06
C SER A 195 8.68 28.20 0.42
N GLY A 196 9.85 28.32 1.08
CA GLY A 196 9.94 28.65 2.50
C GLY A 196 9.28 29.99 2.90
N ASP A 197 9.04 30.90 1.95
CA ASP A 197 8.44 32.22 2.20
C ASP A 197 6.93 32.13 2.53
N ASP A 198 6.27 31.01 2.19
CA ASP A 198 4.86 30.80 2.50
C ASP A 198 4.63 30.24 3.91
N ILE A 199 5.69 29.81 4.60
CA ILE A 199 5.62 29.13 5.90
C ILE A 199 5.67 30.11 7.08
N GLU A 200 6.23 31.32 6.92
CA GLU A 200 6.33 32.32 8.00
C GLU A 200 4.98 32.85 8.50
N LYS A 201 3.88 32.52 7.82
CA LYS A 201 2.52 32.94 8.22
C LYS A 201 1.76 31.92 9.07
N ILE A 202 2.29 30.72 9.26
CA ILE A 202 1.70 29.72 10.15
C ILE A 202 2.38 29.89 11.50
N GLY A 203 1.69 30.59 12.41
CA GLY A 203 2.16 31.09 13.69
C GLY A 203 3.19 30.20 14.41
N SER A 204 4.29 30.85 14.78
CA SER A 204 5.37 30.33 15.64
C SER A 204 4.91 30.26 17.10
N ASP A 205 3.87 29.54 17.41
CA ASP A 205 3.64 29.13 18.77
C ASP A 205 4.39 27.82 19.01
N ASP A 206 5.37 27.87 19.93
CA ASP A 206 6.22 26.77 20.37
C ASP A 206 5.44 25.47 20.60
N VAL A 207 5.29 24.68 19.56
CA VAL A 207 4.86 23.30 19.70
C VAL A 207 6.09 22.41 19.55
N ASP A 208 6.84 22.32 20.65
CA ASP A 208 7.83 21.26 20.86
C ASP A 208 7.08 19.90 21.02
N ASN A 209 6.23 19.60 20.05
CA ASN A 209 5.53 18.32 19.95
C ASN A 209 6.37 17.38 19.10
N THR A 210 7.59 17.09 19.54
CA THR A 210 8.32 15.94 19.04
C THR A 210 7.62 14.68 19.55
N VAL A 211 6.56 14.26 18.87
CA VAL A 211 5.91 12.97 19.14
C VAL A 211 6.91 11.89 18.74
N ILE A 212 7.69 11.45 19.71
CA ILE A 212 8.57 10.30 19.53
C ILE A 212 7.66 9.08 19.50
N MET A 213 7.36 8.58 18.31
CA MET A 213 6.70 7.29 18.17
C MET A 213 7.74 6.19 18.30
N ASN A 214 7.70 5.45 19.41
CA ASN A 214 8.41 4.18 19.50
C ASN A 214 7.58 3.16 18.69
N THR A 215 8.16 2.64 17.64
CA THR A 215 7.56 1.58 16.84
C THR A 215 8.58 0.47 16.60
N THR A 216 8.11 -0.67 16.15
CA THR A 216 8.97 -1.81 15.83
C THR A 216 8.97 -2.06 14.33
N VAL A 217 10.12 -2.47 13.79
CA VAL A 217 10.26 -2.90 12.41
C VAL A 217 10.78 -4.33 12.39
N SER A 218 10.13 -5.17 11.62
CA SER A 218 10.49 -6.58 11.46
C SER A 218 11.03 -6.82 10.04
N PHE A 219 10.16 -6.81 9.06
CA PHE A 219 10.54 -7.06 7.66
C PHE A 219 10.44 -5.80 6.83
N ILE A 220 11.25 -5.74 5.78
CA ILE A 220 11.13 -4.76 4.71
C ILE A 220 10.57 -5.49 3.48
N VAL A 221 9.41 -5.08 3.03
CA VAL A 221 8.70 -5.72 1.93
C VAL A 221 8.72 -4.82 0.70
N GLU A 222 9.15 -5.37 -0.44
CA GLU A 222 9.20 -4.70 -1.73
C GLU A 222 7.94 -4.98 -2.55
N SER A 223 7.47 -6.24 -2.57
CA SER A 223 6.26 -6.59 -3.31
C SER A 223 5.50 -7.76 -2.71
N ILE A 224 4.20 -7.76 -2.94
CA ILE A 224 3.26 -8.83 -2.61
C ILE A 224 2.33 -9.03 -3.80
N SER A 225 2.15 -10.26 -4.23
CA SER A 225 1.17 -10.62 -5.25
C SER A 225 0.64 -12.03 -5.03
N ILE A 226 -0.53 -12.33 -5.62
CA ILE A 226 -1.08 -13.69 -5.71
C ILE A 226 -1.19 -14.12 -7.16
N THR A 227 -1.14 -15.43 -7.36
CA THR A 227 -1.43 -16.10 -8.64
C THR A 227 -2.30 -17.32 -8.38
N ASN A 228 -3.21 -17.60 -9.31
CA ASN A 228 -4.04 -18.80 -9.34
C ASN A 228 -3.34 -19.92 -10.11
#